data_68e8c11f47f291565cdc7040ee54d8a7
#
_entry.id   68e8c11f47f291565cdc7040ee54d8a7
#
_cell.length_a   1.000
_cell.length_b   1.000
_cell.length_c   1.000
_cell.angle_alpha   90.00
_cell.angle_beta   90.00
_cell.angle_gamma   90.00
#
_symmetry.space_group_name_H-M   'P 1'
#
loop_
_entity.id
_entity.type
_entity.pdbx_description
1 polymer ?
#
loop_
_entity_poly.entity_id
_entity_poly.type
_entity_poly.pdbx_seq_one_letter_code
_entity_poly.pdbx_strand_id
1 'polypeptide(L)'
;KSKPEDYRTKVSLNDIEWKLREALDEAGVSQDAIRTQEIGDYWRERGHDFLVSKRFDITLTDFKLIDEIIGNIDTRGINTMRVGELENKDMLVYHRKGKIEALMAARRKAEYLVEAVGKKLGDVIRIVESEAFNILPYSGIQSNVRSSDAESFDSFRTIKKSYSMLVRFKIVDK
;
A
#
# COMPACT_ATOMS: atom_id res chain seq x y z
N LYS A 1 40.40 -22.72 29.02
CA LYS A 1 39.74 -22.23 27.78
C LYS A 1 38.37 -21.70 28.17
N SER A 2 38.26 -20.38 28.37
CA SER A 2 37.00 -19.71 28.64
C SER A 2 36.15 -19.75 27.35
N LYS A 3 34.89 -20.19 27.46
CA LYS A 3 33.90 -20.12 26.43
C LYS A 3 33.63 -18.63 26.12
N PRO A 4 33.50 -18.22 24.86
CA PRO A 4 33.05 -16.87 24.57
C PRO A 4 31.64 -16.70 25.17
N GLU A 5 31.50 -15.73 26.05
CA GLU A 5 30.20 -15.32 26.58
C GLU A 5 29.36 -14.79 25.42
N ASP A 6 28.25 -15.44 25.21
CA ASP A 6 27.23 -15.06 24.22
C ASP A 6 26.55 -13.79 24.74
N TYR A 7 27.08 -12.62 24.39
CA TYR A 7 26.52 -11.30 24.71
C TYR A 7 25.23 -11.09 23.88
N ARG A 8 24.23 -11.90 24.13
CA ARG A 8 22.85 -11.57 23.76
C ARG A 8 22.37 -10.49 24.70
N THR A 9 22.62 -9.26 24.36
CA THR A 9 22.06 -8.12 25.06
C THR A 9 20.53 -8.25 24.94
N LYS A 10 19.87 -8.61 26.04
CA LYS A 10 18.40 -8.62 26.11
C LYS A 10 17.96 -7.15 26.01
N VAL A 11 17.56 -6.74 24.83
CA VAL A 11 16.96 -5.42 24.62
C VAL A 11 15.51 -5.51 25.09
N SER A 12 15.10 -4.64 25.99
CA SER A 12 13.73 -4.64 26.48
C SER A 12 12.79 -4.12 25.39
N LEU A 13 11.55 -4.60 25.36
CA LEU A 13 10.53 -4.13 24.41
C LEU A 13 10.31 -2.62 24.56
N ASN A 14 10.39 -2.11 25.80
CA ASN A 14 10.25 -0.68 26.06
C ASN A 14 11.39 0.14 25.46
N ASP A 15 12.63 -0.36 25.48
CA ASP A 15 13.76 0.32 24.87
C ASP A 15 13.63 0.37 23.34
N ILE A 16 13.12 -0.72 22.73
CA ILE A 16 12.86 -0.77 21.30
C ILE A 16 11.75 0.22 20.92
N GLU A 17 10.65 0.24 21.69
CA GLU A 17 9.56 1.18 21.48
C GLU A 17 10.01 2.64 21.65
N TRP A 18 10.80 2.92 22.67
CA TRP A 18 11.31 4.27 22.92
C TRP A 18 12.17 4.76 21.74
N LYS A 19 13.11 3.94 21.28
CA LYS A 19 13.95 4.27 20.13
C LYS A 19 13.16 4.44 18.84
N LEU A 20 12.13 3.62 18.64
CA LEU A 20 11.22 3.77 17.49
C LEU A 20 10.51 5.13 17.55
N ARG A 21 9.95 5.49 18.71
CA ARG A 21 9.25 6.76 18.89
C ARG A 21 10.17 7.97 18.76
N GLU A 22 11.40 7.88 19.26
CA GLU A 22 12.43 8.91 19.10
C GLU A 22 12.78 9.11 17.61
N ALA A 23 13.05 8.05 16.87
CA ALA A 23 13.36 8.13 15.44
C ALA A 23 12.17 8.68 14.62
N LEU A 24 10.93 8.38 15.01
CA LEU A 24 9.73 8.92 14.39
C LEU A 24 9.55 10.42 14.71
N ASP A 25 9.84 10.84 15.92
CA ASP A 25 9.77 12.25 16.35
C ASP A 25 10.84 13.08 15.63
N GLU A 26 12.07 12.58 15.52
CA GLU A 26 13.15 13.21 14.75
C GLU A 26 12.79 13.36 13.27
N ALA A 27 12.07 12.40 12.70
CA ALA A 27 11.55 12.48 11.34
C ALA A 27 10.32 13.40 11.21
N GLY A 28 9.85 14.00 12.31
CA GLY A 28 8.70 14.91 12.32
C GLY A 28 7.33 14.21 12.30
N VAL A 29 7.27 12.93 12.67
CA VAL A 29 6.01 12.19 12.78
C VAL A 29 5.32 12.49 14.10
N SER A 30 4.10 13.02 14.04
CA SER A 30 3.30 13.30 15.25
C SER A 30 2.99 12.01 16.02
N GLN A 31 3.01 12.08 17.35
CA GLN A 31 2.65 10.97 18.23
C GLN A 31 1.21 10.47 17.99
N ASP A 32 0.29 11.34 17.56
CA ASP A 32 -1.08 10.98 17.21
C ASP A 32 -1.18 10.11 15.94
N ALA A 33 -0.13 10.14 15.12
CA ALA A 33 -0.03 9.30 13.91
C ALA A 33 0.42 7.87 14.21
N ILE A 34 0.82 7.58 15.46
CA ILE A 34 1.34 6.28 15.89
C ILE A 34 0.28 5.57 16.73
N ARG A 35 -0.24 4.46 16.23
CA ARG A 35 -1.23 3.62 16.92
C ARG A 35 -0.66 2.24 17.23
N THR A 36 -0.80 1.79 18.47
CA THR A 36 -0.53 0.40 18.82
C THR A 36 -1.73 -0.44 18.41
N GLN A 37 -1.52 -1.39 17.49
CA GLN A 37 -2.59 -2.27 17.01
C GLN A 37 -2.71 -3.55 17.81
N GLU A 38 -1.58 -4.16 18.11
CA GLU A 38 -1.55 -5.49 18.70
C GLU A 38 -0.37 -5.63 19.66
N ILE A 39 -0.65 -6.26 20.78
CA ILE A 39 0.38 -6.73 21.70
C ILE A 39 0.22 -8.25 21.72
N GLY A 40 1.23 -8.94 21.21
CA GLY A 40 1.22 -10.39 21.10
C GLY A 40 2.38 -11.01 21.86
N ASP A 41 2.21 -12.24 22.24
CA ASP A 41 3.24 -13.10 22.77
C ASP A 41 3.35 -14.35 21.90
N TYR A 42 4.56 -14.87 21.74
CA TYR A 42 4.76 -16.14 21.09
C TYR A 42 5.91 -16.91 21.74
N TRP A 43 5.75 -18.24 21.79
CA TRP A 43 6.78 -19.14 22.25
C TRP A 43 7.68 -19.56 21.10
N ARG A 44 8.98 -19.49 21.31
CA ARG A 44 9.93 -20.10 20.39
C ARG A 44 10.11 -21.57 20.77
N GLU A 45 9.83 -22.51 19.87
CA GLU A 45 9.92 -23.96 20.11
C GLU A 45 11.31 -24.47 20.54
N ARG A 46 12.37 -23.67 20.36
CA ARG A 46 13.74 -24.02 20.71
C ARG A 46 14.34 -23.05 21.73
N GLY A 47 13.80 -23.04 22.91
CA GLY A 47 14.29 -22.24 24.04
C GLY A 47 13.12 -21.77 24.89
N HIS A 48 13.30 -21.77 26.20
CA HIS A 48 12.28 -21.34 27.14
C HIS A 48 12.13 -19.82 27.24
N ASP A 49 12.36 -19.09 26.12
CA ASP A 49 12.28 -17.64 26.10
C ASP A 49 10.89 -17.19 25.67
N PHE A 50 10.21 -16.48 26.54
CA PHE A 50 8.98 -15.76 26.27
C PHE A 50 9.32 -14.49 25.49
N LEU A 51 8.78 -14.36 24.27
CA LEU A 51 8.97 -13.20 23.42
C LEU A 51 7.67 -12.41 23.33
N VAL A 52 7.72 -11.14 23.69
CA VAL A 52 6.61 -10.19 23.52
C VAL A 52 6.83 -9.39 22.26
N SER A 53 5.79 -9.20 21.46
CA SER A 53 5.80 -8.36 20.27
C SER A 53 4.73 -7.27 20.34
N LYS A 54 5.02 -6.13 19.75
CA LYS A 54 4.04 -5.06 19.52
C LYS A 54 3.99 -4.73 18.04
N ARG A 55 2.80 -4.42 17.55
CA ARG A 55 2.59 -3.91 16.20
C ARG A 55 2.13 -2.47 16.27
N PHE A 56 2.77 -1.63 15.49
CA PHE A 56 2.42 -0.23 15.36
C PHE A 56 1.95 0.06 13.93
N ASP A 57 0.86 0.81 13.82
CA ASP A 57 0.46 1.46 12.58
C ASP A 57 0.87 2.91 12.64
N ILE A 58 1.58 3.34 11.60
CA ILE A 58 2.09 4.70 11.50
C ILE A 58 1.48 5.33 10.25
N THR A 59 0.73 6.41 10.45
CA THR A 59 0.13 7.16 9.35
C THR A 59 1.06 8.28 8.92
N LEU A 60 1.55 8.22 7.69
CA LEU A 60 2.45 9.23 7.13
C LEU A 60 1.74 10.01 6.02
N THR A 61 2.00 11.31 5.95
CA THR A 61 1.42 12.20 4.94
C THR A 61 2.39 12.53 3.81
N ASP A 62 3.67 12.22 3.98
CA ASP A 62 4.71 12.41 2.98
C ASP A 62 5.55 11.12 2.86
N PHE A 63 5.76 10.65 1.64
CA PHE A 63 6.59 9.48 1.37
C PHE A 63 8.07 9.70 1.69
N LYS A 64 8.56 10.93 1.71
CA LYS A 64 9.95 11.24 2.07
C LYS A 64 10.27 10.82 3.49
N LEU A 65 9.29 10.91 4.39
CA LEU A 65 9.43 10.48 5.78
C LEU A 65 9.74 8.98 5.90
N ILE A 66 9.31 8.17 4.93
CA ILE A 66 9.61 6.73 4.92
C ILE A 66 11.11 6.51 4.77
N ASP A 67 11.76 7.23 3.85
CA ASP A 67 13.19 7.08 3.60
C ASP A 67 14.01 7.56 4.82
N GLU A 68 13.59 8.65 5.45
CA GLU A 68 14.21 9.19 6.67
C GLU A 68 14.07 8.22 7.85
N ILE A 69 12.88 7.68 8.05
CA ILE A 69 12.61 6.69 9.11
C ILE A 69 13.46 5.44 8.90
N ILE A 70 13.48 4.89 7.68
CA ILE A 70 14.27 3.68 7.38
C ILE A 70 15.76 3.93 7.56
N GLY A 71 16.25 5.13 7.24
CA GLY A 71 17.66 5.52 7.39
C GLY A 71 18.11 5.69 8.84
N ASN A 72 17.21 6.12 9.72
CA ASN A 72 17.54 6.50 11.10
C ASN A 72 17.13 5.45 12.14
N ILE A 73 16.26 4.51 11.78
CA ILE A 73 15.72 3.54 12.73
C ILE A 73 16.75 2.46 13.07
N ASP A 74 16.90 2.19 14.38
CA ASP A 74 17.66 1.03 14.84
C ASP A 74 16.86 -0.25 14.57
N THR A 75 17.29 -1.04 13.60
CA THR A 75 16.59 -2.25 13.17
C THR A 75 16.64 -3.40 14.18
N ARG A 76 17.43 -3.26 15.26
CA ARG A 76 17.51 -4.27 16.32
C ARG A 76 16.20 -4.40 17.06
N GLY A 77 15.57 -5.56 16.95
CA GLY A 77 14.26 -5.84 17.55
C GLY A 77 13.06 -5.54 16.64
N ILE A 78 13.29 -4.98 15.45
CA ILE A 78 12.23 -4.82 14.43
C ILE A 78 12.24 -6.03 13.52
N ASN A 79 11.16 -6.82 13.57
CA ASN A 79 11.06 -8.05 12.79
C ASN A 79 10.54 -7.80 11.36
N THR A 80 9.63 -6.85 11.20
CA THR A 80 8.97 -6.59 9.91
C THR A 80 8.51 -5.15 9.84
N MET A 81 8.69 -4.53 8.69
CA MET A 81 8.10 -3.26 8.30
C MET A 81 7.39 -3.45 6.96
N ARG A 82 6.20 -2.89 6.80
CA ARG A 82 5.42 -2.97 5.55
C ARG A 82 4.74 -1.64 5.29
N VAL A 83 4.60 -1.31 4.03
CA VAL A 83 3.68 -0.26 3.60
C VAL A 83 2.28 -0.86 3.60
N GLY A 84 1.38 -0.24 4.34
CA GLY A 84 -0.02 -0.64 4.46
C GLY A 84 -0.87 -0.04 3.35
N GLU A 85 -2.00 0.56 3.74
CA GLU A 85 -2.93 1.19 2.81
C GLU A 85 -2.40 2.56 2.35
N LEU A 86 -2.56 2.83 1.07
CA LEU A 86 -2.23 4.12 0.46
C LEU A 86 -3.52 4.86 0.14
N GLU A 87 -3.67 6.05 0.68
CA GLU A 87 -4.79 6.92 0.42
C GLU A 87 -4.34 8.22 -0.27
N ASN A 88 -5.22 8.77 -1.07
CA ASN A 88 -5.04 10.09 -1.65
C ASN A 88 -6.23 10.96 -1.26
N LYS A 89 -5.97 12.19 -0.79
CA LYS A 89 -7.02 13.15 -0.38
C LYS A 89 -8.06 13.40 -1.48
N ASP A 90 -7.61 13.37 -2.74
CA ASP A 90 -8.44 13.64 -3.92
C ASP A 90 -8.96 12.34 -4.57
N MET A 91 -8.92 11.21 -3.85
CA MET A 91 -9.30 9.90 -4.40
C MET A 91 -10.69 9.92 -5.04
N LEU A 92 -11.65 10.60 -4.43
CA LEU A 92 -13.00 10.74 -4.99
C LEU A 92 -13.02 11.44 -6.34
N VAL A 93 -12.18 12.47 -6.51
CA VAL A 93 -12.04 13.18 -7.79
C VAL A 93 -11.44 12.26 -8.85
N TYR A 94 -10.38 11.53 -8.50
CA TYR A 94 -9.75 10.56 -9.41
C TYR A 94 -10.69 9.41 -9.76
N HIS A 95 -11.47 8.88 -8.81
CA HIS A 95 -12.50 7.89 -9.08
C HIS A 95 -13.53 8.37 -10.09
N ARG A 96 -14.06 9.58 -9.88
CA ARG A 96 -15.04 10.19 -10.79
C ARG A 96 -14.44 10.36 -12.20
N LYS A 97 -13.23 10.90 -12.28
CA LYS A 97 -12.53 11.11 -13.56
C LYS A 97 -12.30 9.78 -14.27
N GLY A 98 -11.76 8.76 -13.59
CA GLY A 98 -11.52 7.45 -14.18
C GLY A 98 -12.78 6.75 -14.68
N LYS A 99 -13.90 6.85 -13.94
CA LYS A 99 -15.20 6.33 -14.36
C LYS A 99 -15.72 7.03 -15.63
N ILE A 100 -15.60 8.36 -15.69
CA ILE A 100 -15.98 9.12 -16.88
C ILE A 100 -15.12 8.75 -18.08
N GLU A 101 -13.81 8.61 -17.91
CA GLU A 101 -12.90 8.21 -18.98
C GLU A 101 -13.19 6.81 -19.49
N ALA A 102 -13.50 5.85 -18.61
CA ALA A 102 -13.91 4.50 -18.99
C ALA A 102 -15.21 4.50 -19.80
N LEU A 103 -16.20 5.29 -19.39
CA LEU A 103 -17.47 5.46 -20.12
C LEU A 103 -17.26 6.05 -21.51
N MET A 104 -16.43 7.08 -21.62
CA MET A 104 -16.10 7.71 -22.91
C MET A 104 -15.31 6.78 -23.83
N ALA A 105 -14.45 5.95 -23.27
CA ALA A 105 -13.72 4.92 -24.01
C ALA A 105 -14.68 3.85 -24.57
N ALA A 106 -15.66 3.41 -23.76
CA ALA A 106 -16.70 2.48 -24.20
C ALA A 106 -17.54 3.06 -25.33
N ARG A 107 -17.91 4.35 -25.25
CA ARG A 107 -18.65 5.04 -26.30
C ARG A 107 -17.86 5.12 -27.61
N ARG A 108 -16.61 5.62 -27.55
CA ARG A 108 -15.75 5.68 -28.75
C ARG A 108 -15.57 4.32 -29.41
N LYS A 109 -15.39 3.27 -28.59
CA LYS A 109 -15.31 1.90 -29.09
C LYS A 109 -16.60 1.46 -29.81
N ALA A 110 -17.75 1.77 -29.24
CA ALA A 110 -19.04 1.45 -29.86
C ALA A 110 -19.26 2.22 -31.17
N GLU A 111 -18.87 3.50 -31.24
CA GLU A 111 -18.98 4.34 -32.42
C GLU A 111 -18.27 3.74 -33.64
N TYR A 112 -16.96 3.46 -33.55
CA TYR A 112 -16.23 2.93 -34.70
C TYR A 112 -16.67 1.51 -35.09
N LEU A 113 -17.14 0.68 -34.14
CA LEU A 113 -17.65 -0.65 -34.44
C LEU A 113 -18.99 -0.61 -35.19
N VAL A 114 -19.87 0.31 -34.79
CA VAL A 114 -21.18 0.50 -35.42
C VAL A 114 -21.02 1.12 -36.81
N GLU A 115 -20.10 2.07 -36.98
CA GLU A 115 -19.77 2.67 -38.26
C GLU A 115 -19.21 1.66 -39.26
N ALA A 116 -18.39 0.71 -38.80
CA ALA A 116 -17.84 -0.35 -39.64
C ALA A 116 -18.92 -1.25 -40.29
N VAL A 117 -20.09 -1.34 -39.68
CA VAL A 117 -21.26 -2.08 -40.25
C VAL A 117 -22.29 -1.15 -40.90
N GLY A 118 -21.90 0.10 -41.19
CA GLY A 118 -22.74 1.06 -41.93
C GLY A 118 -23.90 1.67 -41.13
N LYS A 119 -23.88 1.55 -39.82
CA LYS A 119 -24.89 2.09 -38.90
C LYS A 119 -24.38 3.29 -38.10
N LYS A 120 -25.22 3.86 -37.25
CA LYS A 120 -24.86 4.93 -36.30
C LYS A 120 -25.13 4.50 -34.87
N LEU A 121 -24.35 5.02 -33.95
CA LEU A 121 -24.58 4.84 -32.53
C LEU A 121 -25.74 5.73 -32.09
N GLY A 122 -26.72 5.14 -31.43
CA GLY A 122 -27.86 5.83 -30.83
C GLY A 122 -27.70 6.03 -29.33
N ASP A 123 -28.80 6.22 -28.64
CA ASP A 123 -28.84 6.51 -27.21
C ASP A 123 -28.28 5.37 -26.35
N VAL A 124 -27.77 5.77 -25.18
CA VAL A 124 -27.41 4.83 -24.13
C VAL A 124 -28.67 4.17 -23.55
N ILE A 125 -28.68 2.85 -23.50
CA ILE A 125 -29.76 2.06 -22.89
C ILE A 125 -29.43 1.71 -21.46
N ARG A 126 -28.18 1.32 -21.21
CA ARG A 126 -27.76 0.82 -19.90
C ARG A 126 -26.28 1.08 -19.67
N ILE A 127 -25.94 1.51 -18.46
CA ILE A 127 -24.57 1.61 -17.97
C ILE A 127 -24.46 0.68 -16.75
N VAL A 128 -23.46 -0.17 -16.73
CA VAL A 128 -23.12 -1.03 -15.59
C VAL A 128 -21.66 -0.79 -15.26
N GLU A 129 -21.41 -0.38 -14.03
CA GLU A 129 -20.06 -0.32 -13.49
C GLU A 129 -19.65 -1.74 -13.10
N SER A 130 -18.59 -2.26 -13.70
CA SER A 130 -17.95 -3.48 -13.22
C SER A 130 -17.00 -3.11 -12.10
N GLU A 131 -17.18 -3.73 -10.96
CA GLU A 131 -16.15 -3.68 -9.92
C GLU A 131 -14.88 -4.31 -10.50
N ALA A 132 -13.96 -3.47 -10.95
CA ALA A 132 -12.63 -3.95 -11.23
C ALA A 132 -12.06 -4.47 -9.90
N PHE A 133 -11.72 -5.74 -9.84
CA PHE A 133 -10.94 -6.27 -8.74
C PHE A 133 -9.73 -5.35 -8.59
N ASN A 134 -9.72 -4.56 -7.52
CA ASN A 134 -8.55 -3.80 -7.14
C ASN A 134 -7.50 -4.83 -6.74
N ILE A 135 -6.69 -5.24 -7.69
CA ILE A 135 -5.46 -5.96 -7.40
C ILE A 135 -4.58 -4.92 -6.73
N LEU A 136 -4.67 -4.86 -5.41
CA LEU A 136 -3.70 -4.11 -4.62
C LEU A 136 -2.33 -4.72 -4.98
N PRO A 137 -1.37 -3.92 -5.42
CA PRO A 137 -0.02 -4.43 -5.48
C PRO A 137 0.37 -4.85 -4.07
N TYR A 138 0.49 -6.14 -3.85
CA TYR A 138 1.00 -6.71 -2.61
C TYR A 138 2.49 -6.37 -2.54
N SER A 139 2.80 -5.21 -2.02
CA SER A 139 4.18 -4.81 -1.77
C SER A 139 4.55 -5.17 -0.34
N GLY A 140 4.72 -6.43 -0.09
CA GLY A 140 5.38 -6.87 1.12
C GLY A 140 6.88 -6.60 0.99
N ILE A 141 7.38 -5.54 1.62
CA ILE A 141 8.82 -5.36 1.80
C ILE A 141 9.23 -6.35 2.88
N GLN A 142 9.86 -7.44 2.48
CA GLN A 142 10.54 -8.31 3.45
C GLN A 142 11.86 -7.65 3.83
N SER A 143 12.13 -7.51 5.12
CA SER A 143 13.32 -6.88 5.70
C SER A 143 14.68 -7.51 5.32
N ASN A 144 14.68 -8.53 4.48
CA ASN A 144 15.87 -9.21 3.97
C ASN A 144 16.29 -8.78 2.56
N VAL A 145 15.66 -7.74 2.00
CA VAL A 145 16.06 -7.21 0.69
C VAL A 145 17.32 -6.38 0.88
N ARG A 146 18.45 -6.95 0.49
CA ARG A 146 19.69 -6.20 0.28
C ARG A 146 19.39 -5.10 -0.74
N SER A 147 19.84 -3.90 -0.44
CA SER A 147 19.62 -2.61 -1.12
C SER A 147 20.16 -2.54 -2.58
N SER A 148 19.88 -3.52 -3.42
CA SER A 148 20.32 -3.49 -4.83
C SER A 148 19.21 -3.10 -5.82
N ASP A 149 17.94 -2.98 -5.40
CA ASP A 149 16.85 -2.71 -6.32
C ASP A 149 16.12 -1.39 -5.95
N ALA A 150 16.74 -0.27 -6.32
CA ALA A 150 16.09 1.05 -6.23
C ALA A 150 14.76 1.13 -7.02
N GLU A 151 14.58 0.29 -8.03
CA GLU A 151 13.34 0.22 -8.82
C GLU A 151 12.14 -0.35 -8.05
N SER A 152 12.36 -1.14 -7.00
CA SER A 152 11.24 -1.71 -6.22
C SER A 152 10.60 -0.70 -5.28
N PHE A 153 11.32 0.32 -4.84
CA PHE A 153 10.83 1.34 -3.90
C PHE A 153 9.88 2.35 -4.54
N ASP A 154 10.01 2.64 -5.84
CA ASP A 154 9.11 3.58 -6.53
C ASP A 154 7.73 2.98 -6.84
N SER A 155 7.62 1.65 -6.88
CA SER A 155 6.36 0.98 -7.22
C SER A 155 5.26 1.17 -6.16
N PHE A 156 5.61 1.29 -4.88
CA PHE A 156 4.61 1.50 -3.81
C PHE A 156 4.15 2.95 -3.68
N ARG A 157 4.84 3.92 -4.31
CA ARG A 157 4.46 5.35 -4.31
C ARG A 157 3.33 5.67 -5.29
N THR A 158 2.90 4.70 -6.09
CA THR A 158 1.90 4.91 -7.14
C THR A 158 0.64 4.09 -6.87
N ILE A 159 -0.49 4.78 -6.70
CA ILE A 159 -1.81 4.15 -6.60
C ILE A 159 -2.33 3.92 -8.02
N LYS A 160 -2.39 2.66 -8.46
CA LYS A 160 -2.98 2.28 -9.75
C LYS A 160 -4.43 1.85 -9.53
N LYS A 161 -5.35 2.48 -10.25
CA LYS A 161 -6.77 2.13 -10.24
C LYS A 161 -7.23 1.84 -11.66
N SER A 162 -7.99 0.75 -11.83
CA SER A 162 -8.60 0.37 -13.10
C SER A 162 -10.09 0.54 -13.01
N TYR A 163 -10.69 1.06 -14.06
CA TYR A 163 -12.15 1.25 -14.16
C TYR A 163 -12.65 0.51 -15.37
N SER A 164 -13.72 -0.26 -15.22
CA SER A 164 -14.36 -1.00 -16.28
C SER A 164 -15.84 -0.67 -16.33
N MET A 165 -16.34 -0.36 -17.55
CA MET A 165 -17.73 -0.03 -17.80
C MET A 165 -18.30 -0.94 -18.89
N LEU A 166 -19.42 -1.56 -18.61
CA LEU A 166 -20.24 -2.24 -19.60
C LEU A 166 -21.38 -1.31 -20.01
N VAL A 167 -21.38 -0.90 -21.28
CA VAL A 167 -22.37 0.06 -21.78
C VAL A 167 -23.15 -0.58 -22.95
N ARG A 168 -24.46 -0.44 -22.93
CA ARG A 168 -25.35 -0.86 -24.03
C ARG A 168 -25.92 0.39 -24.68
N PHE A 169 -25.84 0.42 -26.00
CA PHE A 169 -26.35 1.50 -26.86
C PHE A 169 -27.38 0.97 -27.84
N LYS A 170 -28.27 1.84 -28.33
CA LYS A 170 -29.06 1.59 -29.51
C LYS A 170 -28.17 1.67 -30.74
N ILE A 171 -28.53 0.90 -31.78
CA ILE A 171 -27.94 1.05 -33.10
C ILE A 171 -29.08 1.59 -33.99
N VAL A 172 -28.80 2.64 -34.75
CA VAL A 172 -29.75 3.32 -35.62
C VAL A 172 -29.23 3.35 -37.06
N ASP A 173 -30.13 3.46 -38.00
CA ASP A 173 -29.81 3.58 -39.43
C ASP A 173 -29.15 4.94 -39.72
N LYS A 174 -28.34 5.01 -40.76
CA LYS A 174 -27.74 6.25 -41.23
C LYS A 174 -28.79 7.19 -41.78
#